data_2d21af64db9ede48ff7888c2fc980d21
#
_entry.id   2d21af64db9ede48ff7888c2fc980d21
#
_cell.length_a   1.000
_cell.length_b   1.000
_cell.length_c   1.000
_cell.angle_alpha   90.00
_cell.angle_beta   90.00
_cell.angle_gamma   90.00
#
_symmetry.space_group_name_H-M   'P 1'
#
loop_
_entity.id
_entity.type
_entity.pdbx_description
1 polymer ?
#
loop_
_entity_poly.entity_id
_entity_poly.type
_entity_poly.pdbx_seq_one_letter_code
_entity_poly.pdbx_strand_id
1 'polypeptide(L)'
;MAEGYLRKFAHPSVEVYSAGIEAHGLNPRAVASMVRDGVDISGQKSTLVDEYAKMVFDLVLTVCDNAQENCPILPSKEGAPTVRLHHSFPDPAKAQGTPDEIQEAFDSVRDQIKDYCRRMIDPNGLLVTTPVDR
;
A
#
# COMPACT_ATOMS: atom_id res chain seq x y z
N MET A 1 -2.32 1.71 -4.79
CA MET A 1 -2.81 0.34 -5.07
C MET A 1 -2.99 -0.51 -3.81
N ALA A 2 -1.99 -0.58 -2.94
CA ALA A 2 -2.07 -1.41 -1.73
C ALA A 2 -3.26 -1.04 -0.84
N GLU A 3 -3.51 0.23 -0.63
CA GLU A 3 -4.67 0.68 0.15
C GLU A 3 -5.98 0.13 -0.41
N GLY A 4 -6.15 0.15 -1.74
CA GLY A 4 -7.35 -0.37 -2.39
C GLY A 4 -7.57 -1.85 -2.11
N TYR A 5 -6.52 -2.66 -2.21
CA TYR A 5 -6.63 -4.09 -1.95
C TYR A 5 -6.83 -4.39 -0.46
N LEU A 6 -6.13 -3.69 0.41
CA LEU A 6 -6.31 -3.90 1.85
C LEU A 6 -7.74 -3.57 2.28
N ARG A 7 -8.31 -2.47 1.77
CA ARG A 7 -9.70 -2.12 2.04
C ARG A 7 -10.67 -3.17 1.50
N LYS A 8 -10.36 -3.76 0.34
CA LYS A 8 -11.21 -4.78 -0.27
C LYS A 8 -11.18 -6.10 0.50
N PHE A 9 -10.00 -6.52 0.96
CA PHE A 9 -9.82 -7.83 1.58
C PHE A 9 -10.05 -7.83 3.09
N ALA A 10 -9.79 -6.71 3.77
CA ALA A 10 -9.88 -6.63 5.21
C ALA A 10 -11.32 -6.52 5.70
N HIS A 11 -11.54 -6.97 6.93
CA HIS A 11 -12.82 -6.80 7.62
C HIS A 11 -13.11 -5.29 7.77
N PRO A 12 -14.39 -4.86 7.73
CA PRO A 12 -14.73 -3.44 7.89
C PRO A 12 -14.23 -2.77 9.17
N SER A 13 -13.89 -3.54 10.20
CA SER A 13 -13.30 -3.00 11.44
C SER A 13 -11.85 -2.56 11.27
N VAL A 14 -11.18 -2.96 10.18
CA VAL A 14 -9.79 -2.57 9.91
C VAL A 14 -9.80 -1.25 9.17
N GLU A 15 -9.16 -0.24 9.76
CA GLU A 15 -9.01 1.07 9.14
C GLU A 15 -7.70 1.10 8.34
N VAL A 16 -7.77 1.46 7.07
CA VAL A 16 -6.63 1.46 6.16
C VAL A 16 -6.31 2.89 5.73
N TYR A 17 -5.07 3.28 5.92
CA TYR A 17 -4.55 4.58 5.52
C TYR A 17 -3.36 4.38 4.59
N SER A 18 -3.16 5.29 3.66
CA SER A 18 -1.95 5.31 2.84
C SER A 18 -1.35 6.71 2.82
N ALA A 19 -0.03 6.75 2.69
CA ALA A 19 0.69 8.01 2.65
C ALA A 19 2.01 7.84 1.90
N GLY A 20 2.60 8.95 1.49
CA GLY A 20 3.90 8.95 0.83
C GLY A 20 4.81 10.02 1.40
N ILE A 21 6.09 9.93 1.07
CA ILE A 21 7.08 10.93 1.41
C ILE A 21 6.81 12.20 0.61
N GLU A 22 6.32 12.04 -0.61
CA GLU A 22 5.94 13.13 -1.51
C GLU A 22 4.51 12.94 -1.98
N ALA A 23 3.80 14.03 -2.23
CA ALA A 23 2.42 13.99 -2.72
C ALA A 23 2.39 14.36 -4.20
N HIS A 24 2.26 13.36 -5.07
CA HIS A 24 2.23 13.53 -6.52
C HIS A 24 0.84 13.35 -7.14
N GLY A 25 -0.19 13.08 -6.32
CA GLY A 25 -1.51 12.73 -6.80
C GLY A 25 -1.61 11.28 -7.26
N LEU A 26 -2.76 10.89 -7.77
CA LEU A 26 -2.98 9.55 -8.27
C LEU A 26 -2.48 9.42 -9.71
N ASN A 27 -1.73 8.35 -9.99
CA ASN A 27 -1.28 8.06 -11.34
C ASN A 27 -2.46 7.47 -12.13
N PRO A 28 -2.82 8.07 -13.30
CA PRO A 28 -3.95 7.57 -14.10
C PRO A 28 -3.80 6.11 -14.53
N ARG A 29 -2.58 5.65 -14.77
CA ARG A 29 -2.34 4.26 -15.16
C ARG A 29 -2.56 3.30 -14.00
N ALA A 30 -2.26 3.73 -12.77
CA ALA A 30 -2.56 2.96 -11.59
C ALA A 30 -4.07 2.85 -11.39
N VAL A 31 -4.80 3.94 -11.56
CA VAL A 31 -6.27 3.93 -11.49
C VAL A 31 -6.86 2.98 -12.53
N ALA A 32 -6.39 3.06 -13.77
CA ALA A 32 -6.86 2.17 -14.85
C ALA A 32 -6.55 0.71 -14.56
N SER A 33 -5.34 0.42 -14.06
CA SER A 33 -4.94 -0.95 -13.71
C SER A 33 -5.83 -1.54 -12.62
N MET A 34 -6.15 -0.75 -11.60
CA MET A 34 -7.03 -1.21 -10.51
C MET A 34 -8.46 -1.42 -10.97
N VAL A 35 -8.98 -0.53 -11.82
CA VAL A 35 -10.34 -0.67 -12.37
C VAL A 35 -10.47 -1.97 -13.18
N ARG A 36 -9.45 -2.34 -13.94
CA ARG A 36 -9.44 -3.61 -14.69
C ARG A 36 -9.58 -4.82 -13.78
N ASP A 37 -9.15 -4.70 -12.54
CA ASP A 37 -9.29 -5.76 -11.54
C ASP A 37 -10.48 -5.54 -10.60
N GLY A 38 -11.38 -4.62 -10.97
CA GLY A 38 -12.62 -4.37 -10.23
C GLY A 38 -12.46 -3.51 -8.98
N VAL A 39 -11.35 -2.80 -8.83
CA VAL A 39 -11.10 -1.94 -7.67
C VAL A 39 -10.99 -0.49 -8.11
N ASP A 40 -11.91 0.36 -7.64
CA ASP A 40 -11.90 1.78 -7.93
C ASP A 40 -11.12 2.54 -6.84
N ILE A 41 -9.98 3.11 -7.22
CA ILE A 41 -9.16 3.94 -6.32
C ILE A 41 -9.22 5.42 -6.68
N SER A 42 -10.11 5.82 -7.58
CA SER A 42 -10.19 7.22 -8.06
C SER A 42 -10.53 8.22 -6.95
N GLY A 43 -11.15 7.76 -5.87
CA GLY A 43 -11.47 8.60 -4.71
C GLY A 43 -10.36 8.70 -3.67
N GLN A 44 -9.26 7.99 -3.85
CA GLN A 44 -8.13 8.06 -2.91
C GLN A 44 -7.34 9.34 -3.12
N LYS A 45 -6.74 9.85 -2.05
CA LYS A 45 -5.93 11.07 -2.09
C LYS A 45 -4.47 10.74 -1.88
N SER A 46 -3.61 11.52 -2.52
CA SER A 46 -2.18 11.51 -2.24
C SER A 46 -1.95 12.30 -0.95
N THR A 47 -1.59 11.61 0.12
CA THR A 47 -1.43 12.19 1.45
C THR A 47 0.02 12.08 1.89
N LEU A 48 0.56 13.13 2.51
CA LEU A 48 1.90 13.09 3.09
C LEU A 48 1.89 12.34 4.42
N VAL A 49 2.92 11.55 4.68
CA VAL A 49 3.04 10.78 5.91
C VAL A 49 3.05 11.68 7.16
N ASP A 50 3.53 12.92 7.03
CA ASP A 50 3.54 13.88 8.14
C ASP A 50 2.15 14.21 8.67
N GLU A 51 1.11 14.06 7.84
CA GLU A 51 -0.27 14.28 8.27
C GLU A 51 -0.73 13.23 9.28
N TYR A 52 -0.05 12.09 9.34
CA TYR A 52 -0.34 11.01 10.26
C TYR A 52 0.68 10.88 11.40
N ALA A 53 1.57 11.87 11.54
CA ALA A 53 2.71 11.78 12.46
C ALA A 53 2.31 11.60 13.93
N LYS A 54 1.11 12.02 14.32
CA LYS A 54 0.61 11.92 15.70
C LYS A 54 -0.35 10.75 15.90
N MET A 55 -0.66 10.00 14.83
CA MET A 55 -1.55 8.85 14.92
C MET A 55 -0.79 7.60 15.31
N VAL A 56 -1.44 6.75 16.10
CA VAL A 56 -0.90 5.45 16.49
C VAL A 56 -1.51 4.39 15.58
N PHE A 57 -0.66 3.62 14.91
CA PHE A 57 -1.07 2.52 14.04
C PHE A 57 -0.67 1.18 14.65
N ASP A 58 -1.48 0.17 14.43
CA ASP A 58 -1.16 -1.20 14.84
C ASP A 58 -0.12 -1.82 13.92
N LEU A 59 -0.17 -1.48 12.63
CA LEU A 59 0.76 -1.98 11.63
C LEU A 59 1.10 -0.89 10.63
N VAL A 60 2.39 -0.77 10.32
CA VAL A 60 2.91 0.13 9.28
C VAL A 60 3.65 -0.71 8.25
N LEU A 61 3.20 -0.66 7.00
CA LEU A 61 3.86 -1.32 5.87
C LEU A 61 4.49 -0.27 4.96
N THR A 62 5.81 -0.37 4.75
CA THR A 62 6.47 0.42 3.72
C THR A 62 6.63 -0.42 2.45
N VAL A 63 6.36 0.20 1.29
CA VAL A 63 6.29 -0.52 0.02
C VAL A 63 7.37 -0.09 -0.98
N CYS A 64 8.25 0.82 -0.60
CA CYS A 64 9.43 1.19 -1.37
C CYS A 64 10.58 1.52 -0.42
N ASP A 65 11.81 1.40 -0.93
CA ASP A 65 13.00 1.62 -0.10
C ASP A 65 13.11 3.07 0.37
N ASN A 66 12.72 4.02 -0.47
CA ASN A 66 12.72 5.44 -0.09
C ASN A 66 11.79 5.70 1.10
N ALA A 67 10.62 5.08 1.11
CA ALA A 67 9.69 5.21 2.24
C ALA A 67 10.23 4.54 3.50
N GLN A 68 10.91 3.41 3.37
CA GLN A 68 11.54 2.74 4.50
C GLN A 68 12.61 3.61 5.16
N GLU A 69 13.46 4.26 4.35
CA GLU A 69 14.56 5.07 4.83
C GLU A 69 14.11 6.42 5.40
N ASN A 70 13.06 7.01 4.85
CA ASN A 70 12.65 8.39 5.11
C ASN A 70 11.32 8.51 5.87
N CYS A 71 10.65 7.40 6.16
CA CYS A 71 9.40 7.43 6.92
C CYS A 71 9.71 7.81 8.38
N PRO A 72 9.02 8.82 8.93
CA PRO A 72 9.21 9.19 10.33
C PRO A 72 8.79 8.04 11.25
N ILE A 73 9.37 8.00 12.44
CA ILE A 73 8.95 7.04 13.46
C ILE A 73 7.60 7.49 14.01
N LEU A 74 6.57 6.70 13.77
CA LEU A 74 5.22 6.99 14.26
C LEU A 74 5.07 6.51 15.70
N PRO A 75 4.21 7.18 16.50
CA PRO A 75 4.03 6.79 17.90
C PRO A 75 3.41 5.40 18.03
N SER A 76 3.76 4.70 19.10
CA SER A 76 3.19 3.40 19.45
C SER A 76 2.50 3.48 20.80
N LYS A 77 1.51 2.62 21.02
CA LYS A 77 0.88 2.49 22.33
C LYS A 77 1.82 1.76 23.28
N GLU A 78 1.80 2.19 24.54
CA GLU A 78 2.52 1.47 25.59
C GLU A 78 1.93 0.06 25.73
N GLY A 79 2.79 -0.95 25.75
CA GLY A 79 2.38 -2.35 25.84
C GLY A 79 1.87 -2.98 24.55
N ALA A 80 1.72 -2.19 23.48
CA ALA A 80 1.26 -2.67 22.18
C ALA A 80 2.03 -1.94 21.07
N PRO A 81 3.31 -2.27 20.86
CA PRO A 81 4.13 -1.58 19.88
C PRO A 81 3.61 -1.82 18.46
N THR A 82 3.77 -0.81 17.61
CA THR A 82 3.41 -0.90 16.18
C THR A 82 4.27 -1.96 15.49
N VAL A 83 3.62 -2.88 14.79
CA VAL A 83 4.31 -3.85 13.93
C VAL A 83 4.74 -3.14 12.65
N ARG A 84 6.02 -3.27 12.31
CA ARG A 84 6.59 -2.62 11.12
C ARG A 84 7.01 -3.69 10.12
N LEU A 85 6.46 -3.61 8.92
CA LEU A 85 6.79 -4.50 7.82
C LEU A 85 7.32 -3.68 6.65
N HIS A 86 8.16 -4.30 5.85
CA HIS A 86 8.66 -3.70 4.62
C HIS A 86 8.64 -4.71 3.50
N HIS A 87 8.12 -4.29 2.34
CA HIS A 87 8.21 -5.06 1.11
C HIS A 87 8.32 -4.10 -0.07
N SER A 88 9.46 -4.13 -0.75
CA SER A 88 9.70 -3.26 -1.90
C SER A 88 9.06 -3.85 -3.15
N PHE A 89 8.23 -3.04 -3.83
CA PHE A 89 7.68 -3.38 -5.14
C PHE A 89 8.38 -2.54 -6.20
N PRO A 90 8.53 -3.08 -7.44
CA PRO A 90 9.05 -2.27 -8.54
C PRO A 90 8.15 -1.04 -8.76
N ASP A 91 8.74 0.09 -9.14
CA ASP A 91 7.97 1.27 -9.45
C ASP A 91 7.56 1.24 -10.93
N PRO A 92 6.29 0.98 -11.25
CA PRO A 92 5.85 0.89 -12.64
C PRO A 92 5.89 2.24 -13.36
N ALA A 93 5.92 3.35 -12.63
CA ALA A 93 6.02 4.68 -13.23
C ALA A 93 7.39 4.92 -13.89
N LYS A 94 8.39 4.10 -13.55
CA LYS A 94 9.72 4.14 -14.18
C LYS A 94 9.81 3.28 -15.44
N ALA A 95 8.78 2.54 -15.78
CA ALA A 95 8.78 1.70 -16.96
C ALA A 95 8.86 2.54 -18.24
N GLN A 96 9.57 2.02 -19.23
CA GLN A 96 9.74 2.66 -20.53
C GLN A 96 9.25 1.73 -21.63
N GLY A 97 8.91 2.32 -22.79
CA GLY A 97 8.43 1.58 -23.93
C GLY A 97 7.16 2.16 -24.49
N THR A 98 6.37 1.33 -25.16
CA THR A 98 5.07 1.74 -25.71
C THR A 98 4.07 1.98 -24.57
N PRO A 99 2.97 2.74 -24.84
CA PRO A 99 1.91 2.89 -23.84
C PRO A 99 1.38 1.55 -23.31
N ASP A 100 1.26 0.55 -24.18
CA ASP A 100 0.80 -0.78 -23.78
C ASP A 100 1.80 -1.49 -22.88
N GLU A 101 3.09 -1.41 -23.19
CA GLU A 101 4.15 -1.98 -22.36
C GLU A 101 4.19 -1.33 -20.98
N ILE A 102 4.02 -0.02 -20.92
CA ILE A 102 3.97 0.71 -19.64
C ILE A 102 2.74 0.29 -18.85
N GLN A 103 1.58 0.14 -19.49
CA GLN A 103 0.36 -0.29 -18.82
C GLN A 103 0.51 -1.73 -18.29
N GLU A 104 1.16 -2.61 -19.03
CA GLU A 104 1.47 -3.97 -18.57
C GLU A 104 2.35 -3.97 -17.34
N ALA A 105 3.31 -3.03 -17.25
CA ALA A 105 4.15 -2.89 -16.06
C ALA A 105 3.30 -2.53 -14.83
N PHE A 106 2.33 -1.64 -14.98
CA PHE A 106 1.38 -1.31 -13.91
C PHE A 106 0.54 -2.53 -13.51
N ASP A 107 0.04 -3.27 -14.49
CA ASP A 107 -0.77 -4.46 -14.23
C ASP A 107 0.03 -5.55 -13.51
N SER A 108 1.29 -5.75 -13.89
CA SER A 108 2.18 -6.72 -13.25
C SER A 108 2.47 -6.36 -11.78
N VAL A 109 2.79 -5.10 -11.52
CA VAL A 109 3.02 -4.63 -10.14
C VAL A 109 1.73 -4.69 -9.32
N ARG A 110 0.58 -4.34 -9.94
CA ARG A 110 -0.73 -4.50 -9.31
C ARG A 110 -0.92 -5.92 -8.79
N ASP A 111 -0.62 -6.92 -9.61
CA ASP A 111 -0.82 -8.31 -9.24
C ASP A 111 0.11 -8.75 -8.11
N GLN A 112 1.34 -8.24 -8.10
CA GLN A 112 2.28 -8.47 -7.00
C GLN A 112 1.77 -7.87 -5.68
N ILE A 113 1.28 -6.64 -5.74
CA ILE A 113 0.72 -5.94 -4.57
C ILE A 113 -0.54 -6.66 -4.07
N LYS A 114 -1.41 -7.07 -4.98
CA LYS A 114 -2.62 -7.82 -4.67
C LYS A 114 -2.30 -9.09 -3.90
N ASP A 115 -1.36 -9.88 -4.40
CA ASP A 115 -0.96 -11.14 -3.77
C ASP A 115 -0.40 -10.90 -2.37
N TYR A 116 0.47 -9.90 -2.21
CA TYR A 116 1.03 -9.55 -0.92
C TYR A 116 -0.05 -9.09 0.07
N CYS A 117 -0.95 -8.22 -0.36
CA CYS A 117 -2.04 -7.74 0.50
C CYS A 117 -2.97 -8.88 0.92
N ARG A 118 -3.24 -9.83 0.02
CA ARG A 118 -4.05 -10.99 0.34
C ARG A 118 -3.41 -11.85 1.43
N ARG A 119 -2.08 -11.99 1.40
CA ARG A 119 -1.34 -12.73 2.43
C ARG A 119 -1.31 -12.03 3.78
N MET A 120 -1.49 -10.72 3.81
CA MET A 120 -1.54 -9.94 5.05
C MET A 120 -2.87 -10.10 5.79
N ILE A 121 -3.87 -10.68 5.16
CA ILE A 121 -5.21 -10.80 5.71
C ILE A 121 -5.49 -12.27 6.04
N ASP A 122 -5.92 -12.53 7.27
CA ASP A 122 -6.27 -13.88 7.70
C ASP A 122 -7.70 -14.27 7.23
N PRO A 123 -8.15 -15.52 7.42
CA PRO A 123 -9.49 -15.93 7.00
C PRO A 123 -10.64 -15.14 7.62
N ASN A 124 -10.41 -14.45 8.73
CA ASN A 124 -11.42 -13.62 9.38
C ASN A 124 -11.40 -12.16 8.87
N GLY A 125 -10.52 -11.83 7.94
CA GLY A 125 -10.38 -10.48 7.42
C GLY A 125 -9.52 -9.58 8.29
N LEU A 126 -8.78 -10.13 9.25
CA LEU A 126 -7.91 -9.37 10.15
C LEU A 126 -6.47 -9.42 9.67
N LEU A 127 -5.68 -8.41 10.07
CA LEU A 127 -4.29 -8.32 9.68
C LEU A 127 -3.44 -9.39 10.36
N VAL A 128 -2.57 -10.02 9.59
CA VAL A 128 -1.54 -10.93 10.10
C VAL A 128 -0.42 -10.06 10.67
N THR A 129 -0.03 -10.32 11.93
CA THR A 129 0.96 -9.50 12.63
C THR A 129 2.38 -10.04 12.53
N THR A 130 2.59 -11.13 11.79
CA THR A 130 3.91 -11.69 11.51
C THR A 130 4.37 -11.31 10.10
N PRO A 131 5.69 -11.20 9.84
CA PRO A 131 6.16 -10.93 8.49
C PRO A 131 5.63 -11.94 7.49
N VAL A 132 5.25 -11.44 6.31
CA VAL A 132 4.75 -12.28 5.23
C VAL A 132 5.92 -12.71 4.37
N ASP A 133 6.23 -14.00 4.38
CA ASP A 133 7.27 -14.57 3.53
C ASP A 133 6.70 -14.96 2.17
N ARG A 134 7.56 -14.96 1.17
CA ARG A 134 7.22 -15.34 -0.19
C ARG A 134 7.70 -16.70 -0.54
#